data_55a11983bef74181e2ef364476afd394
#
_entry.id   55a11983bef74181e2ef364476afd394
#
_cell.length_a   1.000
_cell.length_b   1.000
_cell.length_c   1.000
_cell.angle_alpha   90.00
_cell.angle_beta   90.00
_cell.angle_gamma   90.00
#
_symmetry.space_group_name_H-M   'P 1'
#
loop_
_entity.id
_entity.type
_entity.pdbx_description
1 polymer ?
#
loop_
_entity_poly.entity_id
_entity_poly.type
_entity_poly.pdbx_seq_one_letter_code
_entity_poly.pdbx_strand_id
1 'polypeptide(L)'
;MSTTYKTILSGCLEFGSQRSYDQVLKFYQHRVENYYRNDILLKAEEIFQEASFTLNVPRFIAECPEKSWKNTLNLLEYVSQYAIAGDFRAWVINEGKLLEHRTIEPLGDKSAVQAFLEGRQLVQQSGMEKEAMHALNRAIEKFERHALAYERRGYVNFRLRNYDDALYDFTKCIDIHPNHPDAYWGRANTKIKKQDLQGAIADLEKAISTSIPHQSMYWSARRLKGELHLQLGEFAKAIFELKLVTKRKFKEDDPNYKWRKNALYNYGRALFETGEYAEAVDVFNRMFEVDYSREEMPSKAEQFLNRAIARQKAGESGYVNDLKEAAEHGSAKAAKMLEAIA
;
A
#
# COMPACT_ATOMS: atom_id res chain seq x y z
N MET A 1 -30.09 21.32 5.66
CA MET A 1 -28.74 21.10 6.16
C MET A 1 -27.85 20.78 4.97
N SER A 2 -26.71 21.45 4.79
CA SER A 2 -25.77 21.09 3.72
C SER A 2 -25.17 19.72 4.02
N THR A 3 -25.14 18.83 3.04
CA THR A 3 -24.51 17.51 3.17
C THR A 3 -23.01 17.71 3.43
N THR A 4 -22.50 17.13 4.51
CA THR A 4 -21.06 17.09 4.81
C THR A 4 -20.50 15.74 4.45
N TYR A 5 -19.24 15.73 4.05
CA TYR A 5 -18.48 14.53 3.67
C TYR A 5 -17.22 14.42 4.50
N LYS A 6 -16.83 13.21 4.83
CA LYS A 6 -15.52 12.95 5.40
C LYS A 6 -14.46 13.08 4.30
N THR A 7 -13.52 13.99 4.49
CA THR A 7 -12.46 14.27 3.54
C THR A 7 -11.10 13.96 4.15
N ILE A 8 -10.19 13.47 3.33
CA ILE A 8 -8.81 13.15 3.72
C ILE A 8 -7.90 13.80 2.69
N LEU A 9 -6.88 14.51 3.16
CA LEU A 9 -5.81 15.13 2.36
C LEU A 9 -4.46 14.70 2.92
N SER A 10 -3.53 14.39 2.04
CA SER A 10 -2.13 14.11 2.41
C SER A 10 -1.22 14.40 1.23
N GLY A 11 -0.09 15.03 1.46
CA GLY A 11 0.89 15.29 0.41
C GLY A 11 1.88 16.37 0.74
N CYS A 12 2.81 16.60 -0.17
CA CYS A 12 3.85 17.61 -0.06
C CYS A 12 4.19 18.15 -1.45
N LEU A 13 4.25 19.48 -1.58
CA LEU A 13 4.76 20.16 -2.79
C LEU A 13 6.06 20.88 -2.45
N GLU A 14 7.06 20.69 -3.30
CA GLU A 14 8.38 21.33 -3.21
C GLU A 14 8.47 22.51 -4.18
N PHE A 15 8.94 23.68 -3.72
CA PHE A 15 9.05 24.88 -4.57
C PHE A 15 10.47 25.18 -5.02
N GLY A 16 11.45 24.49 -4.45
CA GLY A 16 12.84 24.48 -4.90
C GLY A 16 13.67 25.73 -4.55
N SER A 17 13.07 26.85 -4.15
CA SER A 17 13.79 28.05 -3.73
C SER A 17 12.92 28.94 -2.84
N GLN A 18 13.57 29.76 -1.99
CA GLN A 18 12.92 30.78 -1.16
C GLN A 18 12.02 31.69 -1.99
N ARG A 19 12.52 32.19 -3.12
CA ARG A 19 11.76 33.11 -3.97
C ARG A 19 10.46 32.48 -4.48
N SER A 20 10.52 31.24 -4.95
CA SER A 20 9.32 30.51 -5.42
C SER A 20 8.35 30.24 -4.27
N TYR A 21 8.87 29.84 -3.11
CA TYR A 21 8.09 29.61 -1.91
C TYR A 21 7.33 30.88 -1.46
N ASP A 22 8.03 32.02 -1.33
CA ASP A 22 7.42 33.29 -0.91
C ASP A 22 6.34 33.75 -1.88
N GLN A 23 6.59 33.57 -3.18
CA GLN A 23 5.62 33.90 -4.22
C GLN A 23 4.35 33.03 -4.10
N VAL A 24 4.51 31.74 -3.92
CA VAL A 24 3.37 30.81 -3.80
C VAL A 24 2.60 31.03 -2.52
N LEU A 25 3.28 31.30 -1.40
CA LEU A 25 2.63 31.65 -0.14
C LEU A 25 1.75 32.91 -0.30
N LYS A 26 2.26 33.96 -0.96
CA LYS A 26 1.47 35.16 -1.28
C LYS A 26 0.27 34.86 -2.16
N PHE A 27 0.43 34.03 -3.19
CA PHE A 27 -0.67 33.64 -4.07
C PHE A 27 -1.73 32.83 -3.31
N TYR A 28 -1.30 31.92 -2.44
CA TYR A 28 -2.19 31.13 -1.59
C TYR A 28 -3.03 32.03 -0.71
N GLN A 29 -2.39 32.90 0.08
CA GLN A 29 -3.06 33.84 1.01
C GLN A 29 -4.02 34.78 0.26
N HIS A 30 -3.56 35.40 -0.83
CA HIS A 30 -4.40 36.28 -1.63
C HIS A 30 -5.67 35.57 -2.16
N ARG A 31 -5.56 34.32 -2.63
CA ARG A 31 -6.73 33.56 -3.10
C ARG A 31 -7.65 33.15 -1.95
N VAL A 32 -7.10 32.77 -0.80
CA VAL A 32 -7.91 32.43 0.39
C VAL A 32 -8.79 33.62 0.78
N GLU A 33 -8.22 34.82 0.87
CA GLU A 33 -8.92 36.03 1.29
C GLU A 33 -9.91 36.55 0.22
N ASN A 34 -9.44 36.72 -1.01
CA ASN A 34 -10.16 37.48 -2.03
C ASN A 34 -11.03 36.60 -2.93
N TYR A 35 -10.66 35.34 -3.16
CA TYR A 35 -11.39 34.43 -4.04
C TYR A 35 -12.33 33.50 -3.27
N TYR A 36 -11.81 32.87 -2.22
CA TYR A 36 -12.54 31.86 -1.46
C TYR A 36 -13.16 32.38 -0.17
N ARG A 37 -12.92 33.65 0.21
CA ARG A 37 -13.47 34.31 1.41
C ARG A 37 -13.27 33.45 2.67
N ASN A 38 -12.09 32.90 2.82
CA ASN A 38 -11.68 31.99 3.90
C ASN A 38 -12.44 30.65 3.95
N ASP A 39 -13.21 30.27 2.91
CA ASP A 39 -13.90 28.99 2.80
C ASP A 39 -12.93 27.92 2.24
N ILE A 40 -11.86 27.62 2.99
CA ILE A 40 -10.78 26.68 2.70
C ILE A 40 -10.49 25.86 3.95
N LEU A 41 -10.14 24.58 3.78
CA LEU A 41 -9.90 23.66 4.88
C LEU A 41 -8.49 23.80 5.51
N LEU A 42 -7.53 24.31 4.75
CA LEU A 42 -6.12 24.35 5.13
C LEU A 42 -5.66 25.79 5.34
N LYS A 43 -5.08 26.08 6.50
CA LYS A 43 -4.52 27.39 6.81
C LYS A 43 -3.04 27.47 6.41
N ALA A 44 -2.64 28.59 5.82
CA ALA A 44 -1.28 28.77 5.31
C ALA A 44 -0.21 28.53 6.39
N GLU A 45 -0.42 29.06 7.58
CA GLU A 45 0.49 28.95 8.72
C GLU A 45 0.69 27.52 9.24
N GLU A 46 -0.26 26.61 8.95
CA GLU A 46 -0.20 25.20 9.37
C GLU A 46 0.53 24.32 8.37
N ILE A 47 0.54 24.71 7.08
CA ILE A 47 0.96 23.82 5.99
C ILE A 47 2.22 24.31 5.25
N PHE A 48 2.53 25.60 5.25
CA PHE A 48 3.74 26.13 4.62
C PHE A 48 4.93 26.03 5.56
N GLN A 49 6.03 25.44 5.08
CA GLN A 49 7.26 25.20 5.84
C GLN A 49 8.43 25.93 5.17
N GLU A 50 8.84 27.06 5.74
CA GLU A 50 9.91 27.92 5.19
C GLU A 50 11.27 27.21 5.15
N ALA A 51 11.61 26.44 6.20
CA ALA A 51 12.90 25.78 6.32
C ALA A 51 13.18 24.76 5.18
N SER A 52 12.13 24.22 4.56
CA SER A 52 12.23 23.27 3.46
C SER A 52 11.68 23.79 2.13
N PHE A 53 11.11 25.00 2.10
CA PHE A 53 10.41 25.58 0.94
C PHE A 53 9.28 24.69 0.42
N THR A 54 8.46 24.14 1.34
CA THR A 54 7.40 23.18 1.02
C THR A 54 6.03 23.64 1.47
N LEU A 55 5.01 23.12 0.82
CA LEU A 55 3.66 23.02 1.33
C LEU A 55 3.42 21.56 1.71
N ASN A 56 3.30 21.28 3.01
CA ASN A 56 3.25 19.90 3.54
C ASN A 56 2.02 19.67 4.40
N VAL A 57 1.24 18.65 4.04
CA VAL A 57 0.09 18.15 4.79
C VAL A 57 0.30 16.66 5.06
N PRO A 58 0.84 16.26 6.21
CA PRO A 58 1.13 14.85 6.52
C PRO A 58 -0.12 13.97 6.43
N ARG A 59 -1.18 14.39 7.09
CA ARG A 59 -2.55 13.86 6.98
C ARG A 59 -3.53 14.85 7.61
N PHE A 60 -4.50 15.28 6.83
CA PHE A 60 -5.60 16.11 7.28
C PHE A 60 -6.90 15.33 7.12
N ILE A 61 -7.75 15.31 8.14
CA ILE A 61 -9.06 14.65 8.11
C ILE A 61 -10.07 15.63 8.66
N ALA A 62 -11.14 15.88 7.89
CA ALA A 62 -12.24 16.74 8.31
C ALA A 62 -13.59 16.25 7.76
N GLU A 63 -14.66 16.68 8.41
CA GLU A 63 -16.00 16.67 7.82
C GLU A 63 -16.31 18.08 7.34
N CYS A 64 -16.63 18.22 6.06
CA CYS A 64 -16.84 19.53 5.44
C CYS A 64 -17.90 19.49 4.36
N PRO A 65 -18.50 20.67 4.04
CA PRO A 65 -19.36 20.83 2.87
C PRO A 65 -18.58 20.60 1.57
N GLU A 66 -19.27 20.17 0.53
CA GLU A 66 -18.70 19.96 -0.81
C GLU A 66 -18.01 21.22 -1.35
N LYS A 67 -18.57 22.40 -1.06
CA LYS A 67 -18.01 23.68 -1.51
C LYS A 67 -16.61 23.92 -0.96
N SER A 68 -16.44 23.82 0.36
CA SER A 68 -15.13 24.03 1.02
C SER A 68 -14.10 23.02 0.54
N TRP A 69 -14.52 21.78 0.30
CA TRP A 69 -13.69 20.75 -0.32
C TRP A 69 -13.21 21.16 -1.72
N LYS A 70 -14.15 21.50 -2.62
CA LYS A 70 -13.83 21.91 -3.99
C LYS A 70 -12.92 23.15 -4.02
N ASN A 71 -13.20 24.13 -3.17
CA ASN A 71 -12.34 25.32 -3.04
C ASN A 71 -10.91 24.95 -2.65
N THR A 72 -10.75 24.05 -1.68
CA THR A 72 -9.45 23.59 -1.22
C THR A 72 -8.70 22.86 -2.32
N LEU A 73 -9.35 21.94 -3.06
CA LEU A 73 -8.71 21.23 -4.18
C LEU A 73 -8.30 22.21 -5.29
N ASN A 74 -9.18 23.12 -5.70
CA ASN A 74 -8.87 24.12 -6.75
C ASN A 74 -7.68 25.01 -6.35
N LEU A 75 -7.56 25.36 -5.05
CA LEU A 75 -6.43 26.12 -4.56
C LEU A 75 -5.14 25.29 -4.60
N LEU A 76 -5.18 24.03 -4.20
CA LEU A 76 -4.03 23.13 -4.27
C LEU A 76 -3.61 22.87 -5.73
N GLU A 77 -4.54 22.66 -6.65
CA GLU A 77 -4.29 22.54 -8.08
C GLU A 77 -3.64 23.80 -8.66
N TYR A 78 -4.10 24.97 -8.24
CA TYR A 78 -3.49 26.23 -8.66
C TYR A 78 -2.06 26.37 -8.18
N VAL A 79 -1.77 26.10 -6.91
CA VAL A 79 -0.41 26.27 -6.36
C VAL A 79 0.53 25.14 -6.81
N SER A 80 0.02 23.95 -7.14
CA SER A 80 0.84 22.84 -7.64
C SER A 80 1.55 23.17 -8.96
N GLN A 81 0.99 24.05 -9.78
CA GLN A 81 1.61 24.50 -11.05
C GLN A 81 2.95 25.23 -10.83
N TYR A 82 3.16 25.79 -9.64
CA TYR A 82 4.40 26.46 -9.26
C TYR A 82 5.41 25.52 -8.58
N ALA A 83 4.99 24.32 -8.22
CA ALA A 83 5.87 23.32 -7.62
C ALA A 83 6.86 22.73 -8.64
N ILE A 84 7.99 22.23 -8.15
CA ILE A 84 9.02 21.56 -8.94
C ILE A 84 8.95 20.04 -8.76
N ALA A 85 8.37 19.58 -7.63
CA ALA A 85 8.18 18.17 -7.30
C ALA A 85 7.07 18.00 -6.25
N GLY A 86 6.68 16.73 -6.02
CA GLY A 86 5.70 16.36 -5.00
C GLY A 86 4.32 16.07 -5.58
N ASP A 87 3.43 15.66 -4.68
CA ASP A 87 2.01 15.41 -4.99
C ASP A 87 1.12 15.60 -3.76
N PHE A 88 -0.17 15.79 -4.01
CA PHE A 88 -1.23 15.64 -3.01
C PHE A 88 -2.17 14.54 -3.42
N ARG A 89 -2.62 13.77 -2.44
CA ARG A 89 -3.69 12.79 -2.58
C ARG A 89 -4.89 13.21 -1.74
N ALA A 90 -6.05 13.17 -2.34
CA ALA A 90 -7.29 13.68 -1.79
C ALA A 90 -8.41 12.65 -1.93
N TRP A 91 -9.16 12.41 -0.86
CA TRP A 91 -10.24 11.43 -0.83
C TRP A 91 -11.50 12.03 -0.20
N VAL A 92 -12.65 11.70 -0.79
CA VAL A 92 -13.98 11.99 -0.24
C VAL A 92 -14.67 10.68 0.08
N ILE A 93 -15.16 10.57 1.30
CA ILE A 93 -15.82 9.37 1.81
C ILE A 93 -17.19 9.76 2.37
N ASN A 94 -18.21 9.01 2.00
CA ASN A 94 -19.53 9.12 2.58
C ASN A 94 -20.03 7.74 3.02
N GLU A 95 -20.50 7.62 4.26
CA GLU A 95 -21.00 6.37 4.84
C GLU A 95 -20.04 5.18 4.62
N GLY A 96 -18.75 5.41 4.75
CA GLY A 96 -17.70 4.40 4.55
C GLY A 96 -17.40 4.03 3.09
N LYS A 97 -18.07 4.67 2.11
CA LYS A 97 -17.81 4.46 0.68
C LYS A 97 -16.93 5.58 0.13
N LEU A 98 -15.92 5.22 -0.64
CA LEU A 98 -15.11 6.18 -1.37
C LEU A 98 -15.94 6.74 -2.53
N LEU A 99 -16.17 8.05 -2.54
CA LEU A 99 -16.88 8.76 -3.61
C LEU A 99 -15.91 9.29 -4.66
N GLU A 100 -14.80 9.88 -4.22
CA GLU A 100 -13.84 10.52 -5.10
C GLU A 100 -12.41 10.32 -4.57
N HIS A 101 -11.46 10.16 -5.48
CA HIS A 101 -10.03 10.21 -5.23
C HIS A 101 -9.37 11.08 -6.31
N ARG A 102 -8.57 12.05 -5.88
CA ARG A 102 -7.76 12.88 -6.77
C ARG A 102 -6.29 12.85 -6.38
N THR A 103 -5.44 12.91 -7.39
CA THR A 103 -4.01 13.22 -7.24
C THR A 103 -3.75 14.59 -7.88
N ILE A 104 -3.14 15.49 -7.13
CA ILE A 104 -2.74 16.83 -7.56
C ILE A 104 -1.23 16.86 -7.59
N GLU A 105 -0.67 17.19 -8.75
CA GLU A 105 0.77 17.14 -9.00
C GLU A 105 1.21 18.28 -9.93
N PRO A 106 2.50 18.66 -9.93
CA PRO A 106 3.03 19.59 -10.90
C PRO A 106 2.93 19.04 -12.32
N LEU A 107 2.38 19.84 -13.24
CA LEU A 107 2.24 19.51 -14.66
C LEU A 107 2.93 20.57 -15.56
N GLY A 108 3.67 21.52 -14.95
CA GLY A 108 4.31 22.62 -15.65
C GLY A 108 5.49 22.20 -16.53
N ASP A 109 6.04 23.16 -17.24
CA ASP A 109 7.15 23.02 -18.22
C ASP A 109 8.54 22.96 -17.57
N LYS A 110 8.64 23.00 -16.25
CA LYS A 110 9.91 22.89 -15.53
C LYS A 110 10.62 21.59 -15.87
N SER A 111 11.90 21.66 -16.16
CA SER A 111 12.70 20.52 -16.66
C SER A 111 12.71 19.31 -15.71
N ALA A 112 12.67 19.53 -14.39
CA ALA A 112 12.56 18.44 -13.40
C ALA A 112 11.19 17.73 -13.48
N VAL A 113 10.12 18.51 -13.62
CA VAL A 113 8.75 18.00 -13.77
C VAL A 113 8.64 17.16 -15.04
N GLN A 114 9.08 17.68 -16.19
CA GLN A 114 9.00 16.99 -17.47
C GLN A 114 9.83 15.70 -17.48
N ALA A 115 11.05 15.74 -16.93
CA ALA A 115 11.90 14.56 -16.81
C ALA A 115 11.26 13.49 -15.90
N PHE A 116 10.61 13.89 -14.79
CA PHE A 116 9.89 12.96 -13.93
C PHE A 116 8.67 12.35 -14.63
N LEU A 117 7.85 13.15 -15.31
CA LEU A 117 6.66 12.66 -16.02
C LEU A 117 7.05 11.67 -17.13
N GLU A 118 8.10 11.96 -17.89
CA GLU A 118 8.68 11.03 -18.88
C GLU A 118 9.12 9.72 -18.22
N GLY A 119 9.92 9.80 -17.16
CA GLY A 119 10.40 8.62 -16.43
C GLY A 119 9.26 7.78 -15.87
N ARG A 120 8.24 8.41 -15.27
CA ARG A 120 7.05 7.73 -14.74
C ARG A 120 6.26 7.00 -15.84
N GLN A 121 6.12 7.60 -17.01
CA GLN A 121 5.46 6.97 -18.15
C GLN A 121 6.24 5.75 -18.65
N LEU A 122 7.57 5.87 -18.76
CA LEU A 122 8.45 4.78 -19.21
C LEU A 122 8.48 3.60 -18.25
N VAL A 123 8.38 3.84 -16.92
CA VAL A 123 8.29 2.78 -15.91
C VAL A 123 7.10 1.82 -16.13
N GLN A 124 6.03 2.29 -16.76
CA GLN A 124 4.84 1.47 -17.05
C GLN A 124 5.03 0.58 -18.28
N GLN A 125 6.06 0.82 -19.09
CA GLN A 125 6.34 0.11 -20.33
C GLN A 125 7.41 -0.96 -20.08
N SER A 126 7.10 -2.20 -20.44
CA SER A 126 8.07 -3.31 -20.34
C SER A 126 9.21 -3.13 -21.31
N GLY A 127 10.45 -3.33 -20.86
CA GLY A 127 11.65 -3.19 -21.68
C GLY A 127 12.22 -1.76 -21.76
N MET A 128 11.55 -0.77 -21.12
CA MET A 128 12.00 0.63 -21.12
C MET A 128 12.70 1.02 -19.80
N GLU A 129 13.21 0.02 -19.05
CA GLU A 129 13.82 0.26 -17.74
C GLU A 129 15.03 1.19 -17.80
N LYS A 130 15.86 1.09 -18.84
CA LYS A 130 17.05 1.95 -19.02
C LYS A 130 16.67 3.40 -19.30
N GLU A 131 15.73 3.60 -20.20
CA GLU A 131 15.21 4.91 -20.58
C GLU A 131 14.50 5.57 -19.39
N ALA A 132 13.72 4.80 -18.62
CA ALA A 132 13.09 5.26 -17.39
C ALA A 132 14.15 5.72 -16.37
N MET A 133 15.22 4.95 -16.16
CA MET A 133 16.35 5.32 -15.31
C MET A 133 17.00 6.62 -15.73
N HIS A 134 17.26 6.81 -17.05
CA HIS A 134 17.84 8.05 -17.56
C HIS A 134 16.93 9.26 -17.31
N ALA A 135 15.64 9.15 -17.54
CA ALA A 135 14.70 10.23 -17.31
C ALA A 135 14.59 10.57 -15.80
N LEU A 136 14.52 9.56 -14.95
CA LEU A 136 14.45 9.75 -13.49
C LEU A 136 15.75 10.34 -12.92
N ASN A 137 16.91 9.94 -13.44
CA ASN A 137 18.20 10.55 -13.11
C ASN A 137 18.21 12.05 -13.45
N ARG A 138 17.75 12.42 -14.65
CA ARG A 138 17.63 13.82 -15.04
C ARG A 138 16.71 14.61 -14.11
N ALA A 139 15.60 14.03 -13.65
CA ALA A 139 14.71 14.68 -12.71
C ALA A 139 15.41 14.95 -11.36
N ILE A 140 16.18 14.00 -10.85
CA ILE A 140 16.96 14.12 -9.60
C ILE A 140 18.11 15.12 -9.78
N GLU A 141 18.82 15.10 -10.90
CA GLU A 141 19.88 16.07 -11.22
C GLU A 141 19.36 17.51 -11.29
N LYS A 142 18.14 17.70 -11.80
CA LYS A 142 17.49 19.02 -11.86
C LYS A 142 16.93 19.47 -10.52
N PHE A 143 16.55 18.54 -9.66
CA PHE A 143 16.06 18.80 -8.32
C PHE A 143 16.37 17.63 -7.39
N GLU A 144 17.44 17.73 -6.60
CA GLU A 144 17.94 16.65 -5.74
C GLU A 144 16.88 16.15 -4.72
N ARG A 145 15.98 17.02 -4.25
CA ARG A 145 14.91 16.67 -3.32
C ARG A 145 13.65 16.09 -4.00
N HIS A 146 13.78 15.48 -5.17
CA HIS A 146 12.64 14.93 -5.92
C HIS A 146 12.22 13.54 -5.38
N ALA A 147 11.48 13.51 -4.27
CA ALA A 147 11.08 12.27 -3.59
C ALA A 147 10.45 11.22 -4.52
N LEU A 148 9.49 11.63 -5.37
CA LEU A 148 8.80 10.74 -6.29
C LEU A 148 9.73 10.16 -7.38
N ALA A 149 10.76 10.90 -7.79
CA ALA A 149 11.73 10.38 -8.76
C ALA A 149 12.60 9.28 -8.13
N TYR A 150 13.02 9.45 -6.87
CA TYR A 150 13.68 8.39 -6.11
C TYR A 150 12.76 7.17 -5.94
N GLU A 151 11.49 7.35 -5.57
CA GLU A 151 10.56 6.23 -5.42
C GLU A 151 10.43 5.43 -6.72
N ARG A 152 10.23 6.10 -7.85
CA ARG A 152 10.10 5.44 -9.16
C ARG A 152 11.41 4.79 -9.60
N ARG A 153 12.56 5.40 -9.35
CA ARG A 153 13.87 4.82 -9.66
C ARG A 153 14.14 3.59 -8.77
N GLY A 154 13.80 3.65 -7.51
CA GLY A 154 13.86 2.50 -6.59
C GLY A 154 13.00 1.32 -7.07
N TYR A 155 11.80 1.60 -7.60
CA TYR A 155 10.96 0.57 -8.20
C TYR A 155 11.60 -0.06 -9.46
N VAL A 156 12.23 0.72 -10.33
CA VAL A 156 12.97 0.21 -11.49
C VAL A 156 14.15 -0.65 -11.04
N ASN A 157 14.94 -0.17 -10.08
CA ASN A 157 16.05 -0.92 -9.49
C ASN A 157 15.57 -2.26 -8.87
N PHE A 158 14.45 -2.25 -8.16
CA PHE A 158 13.86 -3.48 -7.63
C PHE A 158 13.50 -4.49 -8.74
N ARG A 159 12.89 -4.03 -9.84
CA ARG A 159 12.56 -4.90 -10.99
C ARG A 159 13.82 -5.48 -11.65
N LEU A 160 14.88 -4.70 -11.74
CA LEU A 160 16.19 -5.11 -12.25
C LEU A 160 17.00 -5.96 -11.25
N ARG A 161 16.47 -6.21 -10.04
CA ARG A 161 17.11 -6.91 -8.93
C ARG A 161 18.35 -6.20 -8.34
N ASN A 162 18.50 -4.92 -8.60
CA ASN A 162 19.51 -4.04 -8.01
C ASN A 162 19.04 -3.62 -6.61
N TYR A 163 18.98 -4.57 -5.67
CA TYR A 163 18.32 -4.37 -4.38
C TYR A 163 18.98 -3.32 -3.49
N ASP A 164 20.30 -3.13 -3.57
CA ASP A 164 21.01 -2.11 -2.78
C ASP A 164 20.65 -0.70 -3.27
N ASP A 165 20.64 -0.48 -4.59
CA ASP A 165 20.23 0.78 -5.19
C ASP A 165 18.74 1.06 -4.92
N ALA A 166 17.90 0.02 -4.97
CA ALA A 166 16.49 0.16 -4.61
C ALA A 166 16.30 0.60 -3.14
N LEU A 167 17.03 0.00 -2.20
CA LEU A 167 17.00 0.40 -0.78
C LEU A 167 17.45 1.85 -0.59
N TYR A 168 18.53 2.25 -1.27
CA TYR A 168 19.01 3.63 -1.25
C TYR A 168 17.94 4.60 -1.73
N ASP A 169 17.34 4.33 -2.88
CA ASP A 169 16.35 5.21 -3.51
C ASP A 169 15.06 5.32 -2.67
N PHE A 170 14.52 4.20 -2.17
CA PHE A 170 13.36 4.25 -1.29
C PHE A 170 13.66 4.97 0.04
N THR A 171 14.88 4.81 0.56
CA THR A 171 15.29 5.52 1.78
C THR A 171 15.39 7.01 1.52
N LYS A 172 15.99 7.44 0.41
CA LYS A 172 16.02 8.86 0.00
C LYS A 172 14.62 9.45 -0.15
N CYS A 173 13.69 8.70 -0.76
CA CYS A 173 12.29 9.14 -0.85
C CYS A 173 11.68 9.36 0.54
N ILE A 174 11.90 8.44 1.48
CA ILE A 174 11.38 8.50 2.85
C ILE A 174 12.01 9.67 3.64
N ASP A 175 13.31 9.90 3.48
CA ASP A 175 14.01 11.01 4.13
C ASP A 175 13.45 12.38 3.69
N ILE A 176 13.09 12.51 2.40
CA ILE A 176 12.50 13.73 1.85
C ILE A 176 11.01 13.84 2.19
N HIS A 177 10.27 12.75 2.06
CA HIS A 177 8.82 12.68 2.28
C HIS A 177 8.45 11.51 3.21
N PRO A 178 8.52 11.70 4.54
CA PRO A 178 8.33 10.61 5.52
C PRO A 178 6.94 9.97 5.54
N ASN A 179 5.95 10.58 4.89
CA ASN A 179 4.58 10.07 4.84
C ASN A 179 4.22 9.42 3.49
N HIS A 180 5.22 9.04 2.68
CA HIS A 180 5.00 8.42 1.37
C HIS A 180 4.83 6.90 1.48
N PRO A 181 3.60 6.35 1.41
CA PRO A 181 3.34 4.93 1.70
C PRO A 181 3.97 3.98 0.68
N ASP A 182 4.04 4.38 -0.62
CA ASP A 182 4.59 3.53 -1.68
C ASP A 182 6.10 3.33 -1.52
N ALA A 183 6.83 4.30 -0.95
CA ALA A 183 8.26 4.15 -0.67
C ALA A 183 8.51 3.13 0.44
N TYR A 184 7.73 3.15 1.51
CA TYR A 184 7.79 2.12 2.56
C TYR A 184 7.42 0.74 2.01
N TRP A 185 6.37 0.65 1.18
CA TRP A 185 6.00 -0.58 0.51
C TRP A 185 7.11 -1.14 -0.37
N GLY A 186 7.74 -0.29 -1.20
CA GLY A 186 8.86 -0.67 -2.05
C GLY A 186 10.07 -1.14 -1.25
N ARG A 187 10.42 -0.41 -0.17
CA ARG A 187 11.53 -0.76 0.72
C ARG A 187 11.28 -2.07 1.46
N ALA A 188 10.06 -2.30 1.95
CA ALA A 188 9.67 -3.56 2.58
C ALA A 188 9.84 -4.76 1.64
N ASN A 189 9.33 -4.65 0.41
CA ASN A 189 9.50 -5.72 -0.58
C ASN A 189 10.98 -5.98 -0.91
N THR A 190 11.80 -4.94 -0.95
CA THR A 190 13.24 -5.06 -1.17
C THR A 190 13.93 -5.75 0.01
N LYS A 191 13.58 -5.40 1.26
CA LYS A 191 14.09 -6.05 2.46
C LYS A 191 13.71 -7.52 2.54
N ILE A 192 12.50 -7.91 2.11
CA ILE A 192 12.09 -9.32 2.00
C ILE A 192 13.02 -10.07 1.05
N LYS A 193 13.35 -9.50 -0.11
CA LYS A 193 14.30 -10.13 -1.06
C LYS A 193 15.70 -10.28 -0.48
N LYS A 194 16.09 -9.42 0.46
CA LYS A 194 17.34 -9.47 1.21
C LYS A 194 17.25 -10.26 2.52
N GLN A 195 16.13 -10.93 2.81
CA GLN A 195 15.86 -11.70 4.04
C GLN A 195 15.85 -10.87 5.34
N ASP A 196 15.73 -9.55 5.25
CA ASP A 196 15.49 -8.68 6.41
C ASP A 196 13.99 -8.61 6.71
N LEU A 197 13.44 -9.67 7.31
CA LEU A 197 12.02 -9.81 7.55
C LEU A 197 11.51 -8.83 8.63
N GLN A 198 12.31 -8.60 9.68
CA GLN A 198 11.92 -7.65 10.74
C GLN A 198 11.90 -6.20 10.23
N GLY A 199 12.92 -5.80 9.49
CA GLY A 199 12.96 -4.49 8.84
C GLY A 199 11.82 -4.30 7.82
N ALA A 200 11.42 -5.37 7.13
CA ALA A 200 10.28 -5.34 6.22
C ALA A 200 8.96 -5.14 6.98
N ILE A 201 8.75 -5.82 8.11
CA ILE A 201 7.56 -5.64 8.97
C ILE A 201 7.46 -4.19 9.44
N ALA A 202 8.55 -3.58 9.90
CA ALA A 202 8.56 -2.19 10.32
C ALA A 202 8.17 -1.23 9.19
N ASP A 203 8.66 -1.44 7.97
CA ASP A 203 8.27 -0.65 6.81
C ASP A 203 6.80 -0.88 6.40
N LEU A 204 6.30 -2.13 6.48
CA LEU A 204 4.87 -2.42 6.24
C LEU A 204 3.96 -1.74 7.26
N GLU A 205 4.37 -1.62 8.52
CA GLU A 205 3.64 -0.85 9.54
C GLU A 205 3.54 0.63 9.17
N LYS A 206 4.65 1.20 8.67
CA LYS A 206 4.66 2.59 8.17
C LYS A 206 3.79 2.74 6.93
N ALA A 207 3.87 1.83 5.96
CA ALA A 207 3.01 1.83 4.78
C ALA A 207 1.51 1.80 5.16
N ILE A 208 1.13 0.95 6.12
CA ILE A 208 -0.24 0.86 6.64
C ILE A 208 -0.65 2.17 7.33
N SER A 209 0.19 2.72 8.21
CA SER A 209 -0.14 3.93 8.98
C SER A 209 -0.22 5.18 8.13
N THR A 210 0.51 5.25 7.01
CA THR A 210 0.52 6.39 6.08
C THR A 210 -0.48 6.26 4.93
N SER A 211 -1.12 5.09 4.75
CA SER A 211 -2.18 4.85 3.76
C SER A 211 -3.57 4.77 4.39
N ILE A 212 -4.61 4.68 3.57
CA ILE A 212 -6.01 4.56 4.03
C ILE A 212 -6.62 3.23 3.58
N PRO A 213 -7.64 2.70 4.30
CA PRO A 213 -8.28 1.42 3.97
C PRO A 213 -9.00 1.35 2.62
N HIS A 214 -9.11 2.47 1.90
CA HIS A 214 -9.66 2.51 0.54
C HIS A 214 -8.60 2.30 -0.55
N GLN A 215 -7.32 2.23 -0.19
CA GLN A 215 -6.21 1.94 -1.11
C GLN A 215 -5.88 0.45 -1.09
N SER A 216 -5.74 -0.17 -2.25
CA SER A 216 -5.40 -1.60 -2.37
C SER A 216 -4.08 -1.95 -1.68
N MET A 217 -3.10 -1.04 -1.71
CA MET A 217 -1.80 -1.20 -1.06
C MET A 217 -1.91 -1.37 0.46
N TYR A 218 -2.85 -0.67 1.13
CA TYR A 218 -3.12 -0.83 2.56
C TYR A 218 -3.40 -2.31 2.92
N TRP A 219 -4.22 -2.99 2.12
CA TRP A 219 -4.58 -4.39 2.34
C TRP A 219 -3.48 -5.35 1.92
N SER A 220 -2.76 -5.03 0.84
CA SER A 220 -1.57 -5.79 0.43
C SER A 220 -0.49 -5.76 1.51
N ALA A 221 -0.27 -4.59 2.13
CA ALA A 221 0.70 -4.44 3.23
C ALA A 221 0.28 -5.25 4.47
N ARG A 222 -1.01 -5.23 4.85
CA ARG A 222 -1.53 -6.05 5.95
C ARG A 222 -1.37 -7.54 5.68
N ARG A 223 -1.73 -7.99 4.49
CA ARG A 223 -1.59 -9.39 4.10
C ARG A 223 -0.13 -9.83 4.21
N LEU A 224 0.77 -9.08 3.58
CA LEU A 224 2.20 -9.41 3.57
C LEU A 224 2.80 -9.39 4.98
N LYS A 225 2.42 -8.40 5.82
CA LYS A 225 2.81 -8.34 7.22
C LYS A 225 2.35 -9.58 7.99
N GLY A 226 1.10 -10.02 7.79
CA GLY A 226 0.58 -11.24 8.41
C GLY A 226 1.32 -12.50 7.97
N GLU A 227 1.69 -12.59 6.69
CA GLU A 227 2.50 -13.69 6.15
C GLU A 227 3.91 -13.70 6.75
N LEU A 228 4.54 -12.55 6.92
CA LEU A 228 5.86 -12.47 7.56
C LEU A 228 5.81 -12.84 9.05
N HIS A 229 4.77 -12.39 9.78
CA HIS A 229 4.58 -12.82 11.16
C HIS A 229 4.38 -14.34 11.28
N LEU A 230 3.62 -14.96 10.35
CA LEU A 230 3.47 -16.41 10.30
C LEU A 230 4.82 -17.12 10.05
N GLN A 231 5.62 -16.60 9.12
CA GLN A 231 6.95 -17.14 8.83
C GLN A 231 7.92 -17.06 10.03
N LEU A 232 7.78 -16.04 10.86
CA LEU A 232 8.58 -15.81 12.07
C LEU A 232 8.05 -16.54 13.30
N GLY A 233 6.94 -17.30 13.19
CA GLY A 233 6.30 -17.97 14.33
C GLY A 233 5.52 -17.03 15.28
N GLU A 234 5.29 -15.79 14.87
CA GLU A 234 4.55 -14.79 15.64
C GLU A 234 3.04 -14.93 15.36
N PHE A 235 2.48 -16.09 15.68
CA PHE A 235 1.16 -16.52 15.23
C PHE A 235 0.02 -15.59 15.64
N ALA A 236 0.02 -15.07 16.88
CA ALA A 236 -1.01 -14.13 17.32
C ALA A 236 -1.05 -12.84 16.50
N LYS A 237 0.12 -12.32 16.10
CA LYS A 237 0.22 -11.14 15.22
C LYS A 237 -0.23 -11.48 13.79
N ALA A 238 0.12 -12.67 13.29
CA ALA A 238 -0.33 -13.16 11.99
C ALA A 238 -1.87 -13.28 11.94
N ILE A 239 -2.48 -13.87 12.96
CA ILE A 239 -3.94 -13.98 13.13
C ILE A 239 -4.59 -12.62 13.07
N PHE A 240 -4.08 -11.63 13.81
CA PHE A 240 -4.64 -10.28 13.84
C PHE A 240 -4.70 -9.65 12.43
N GLU A 241 -3.59 -9.65 11.70
CA GLU A 241 -3.51 -9.04 10.37
C GLU A 241 -4.34 -9.80 9.33
N LEU A 242 -4.21 -11.13 9.29
CA LEU A 242 -4.88 -11.97 8.29
C LEU A 242 -6.41 -12.03 8.52
N LYS A 243 -6.86 -12.01 9.78
CA LYS A 243 -8.29 -11.91 10.12
C LYS A 243 -8.94 -10.65 9.53
N LEU A 244 -8.26 -9.50 9.59
CA LEU A 244 -8.75 -8.26 9.01
C LEU A 244 -8.84 -8.36 7.48
N VAL A 245 -7.81 -8.91 6.83
CA VAL A 245 -7.76 -9.09 5.37
C VAL A 245 -8.86 -10.04 4.89
N THR A 246 -9.06 -11.18 5.57
CA THR A 246 -10.03 -12.21 5.18
C THR A 246 -11.49 -11.82 5.42
N LYS A 247 -11.74 -10.80 6.25
CA LYS A 247 -13.08 -10.20 6.44
C LYS A 247 -13.42 -9.16 5.37
N ARG A 248 -12.42 -8.61 4.66
CA ARG A 248 -12.64 -7.60 3.63
C ARG A 248 -13.16 -8.24 2.34
N LYS A 249 -14.24 -7.68 1.80
CA LYS A 249 -14.73 -8.03 0.47
C LYS A 249 -13.99 -7.18 -0.56
N PHE A 250 -13.17 -7.82 -1.39
CA PHE A 250 -12.49 -7.18 -2.51
C PHE A 250 -13.31 -7.33 -3.79
N LYS A 251 -13.33 -6.29 -4.62
CA LYS A 251 -13.87 -6.37 -5.97
C LYS A 251 -12.90 -7.12 -6.87
N GLU A 252 -13.37 -7.62 -8.01
CA GLU A 252 -12.54 -8.42 -8.95
C GLU A 252 -11.37 -7.63 -9.56
N ASP A 253 -11.54 -6.33 -9.72
CA ASP A 253 -10.51 -5.40 -10.20
C ASP A 253 -9.48 -5.01 -9.15
N ASP A 254 -9.73 -5.28 -7.85
CA ASP A 254 -8.75 -5.04 -6.78
C ASP A 254 -7.59 -6.05 -6.86
N PRO A 255 -6.32 -5.61 -6.83
CA PRO A 255 -5.16 -6.50 -6.81
C PRO A 255 -5.19 -7.56 -5.70
N ASN A 256 -5.86 -7.28 -4.57
CA ASN A 256 -5.98 -8.22 -3.46
C ASN A 256 -7.01 -9.32 -3.69
N TYR A 257 -7.89 -9.17 -4.68
CA TYR A 257 -8.89 -10.21 -5.02
C TYR A 257 -8.23 -11.56 -5.29
N LYS A 258 -7.14 -11.57 -6.01
CA LYS A 258 -6.36 -12.76 -6.38
C LYS A 258 -5.68 -13.44 -5.19
N TRP A 259 -5.52 -12.75 -4.07
CA TRP A 259 -4.85 -13.24 -2.88
C TRP A 259 -5.77 -13.77 -1.79
N ARG A 260 -7.09 -13.72 -2.00
CA ARG A 260 -8.08 -14.09 -0.97
C ARG A 260 -7.90 -15.51 -0.45
N LYS A 261 -7.68 -16.49 -1.36
CA LYS A 261 -7.47 -17.90 -1.02
C LYS A 261 -6.18 -18.11 -0.23
N ASN A 262 -5.10 -17.46 -0.66
CA ASN A 262 -3.81 -17.50 0.04
C ASN A 262 -3.92 -16.89 1.46
N ALA A 263 -4.60 -15.75 1.60
CA ALA A 263 -4.81 -15.13 2.91
C ALA A 263 -5.61 -16.02 3.86
N LEU A 264 -6.65 -16.69 3.37
CA LEU A 264 -7.42 -17.68 4.14
C LEU A 264 -6.56 -18.87 4.55
N TYR A 265 -5.77 -19.42 3.62
CA TYR A 265 -4.86 -20.52 3.93
C TYR A 265 -3.88 -20.17 5.04
N ASN A 266 -3.21 -19.02 4.93
CA ASN A 266 -2.24 -18.57 5.93
C ASN A 266 -2.91 -18.23 7.28
N TYR A 267 -4.15 -17.72 7.25
CA TYR A 267 -4.94 -17.49 8.46
C TYR A 267 -5.29 -18.82 9.17
N GLY A 268 -5.78 -19.82 8.43
CA GLY A 268 -6.05 -21.14 8.97
C GLY A 268 -4.80 -21.81 9.57
N ARG A 269 -3.64 -21.66 8.91
CA ARG A 269 -2.36 -22.14 9.46
C ARG A 269 -1.99 -21.45 10.78
N ALA A 270 -2.12 -20.13 10.85
CA ALA A 270 -1.81 -19.39 12.08
C ALA A 270 -2.69 -19.82 13.25
N LEU A 271 -3.99 -20.03 13.02
CA LEU A 271 -4.94 -20.57 14.02
C LEU A 271 -4.59 -22.00 14.43
N PHE A 272 -4.16 -22.83 13.49
CA PHE A 272 -3.72 -24.19 13.78
C PHE A 272 -2.53 -24.21 14.74
N GLU A 273 -1.53 -23.35 14.50
CA GLU A 273 -0.31 -23.26 15.34
C GLU A 273 -0.60 -22.74 16.76
N THR A 274 -1.68 -22.00 16.95
CA THR A 274 -2.13 -21.53 18.29
C THR A 274 -3.08 -22.51 18.99
N GLY A 275 -3.45 -23.62 18.32
CA GLY A 275 -4.36 -24.62 18.89
C GLY A 275 -5.85 -24.29 18.71
N GLU A 276 -6.19 -23.25 17.97
CA GLU A 276 -7.56 -22.83 17.64
C GLU A 276 -8.12 -23.69 16.49
N TYR A 277 -8.13 -25.02 16.69
CA TYR A 277 -8.38 -26.00 15.61
C TYR A 277 -9.75 -25.88 14.98
N ALA A 278 -10.80 -25.63 15.75
CA ALA A 278 -12.16 -25.49 15.22
C ALA A 278 -12.28 -24.24 14.31
N GLU A 279 -11.74 -23.07 14.73
CA GLU A 279 -11.72 -21.87 13.88
C GLU A 279 -10.84 -22.09 12.64
N ALA A 280 -9.73 -22.81 12.78
CA ALA A 280 -8.88 -23.17 11.64
C ALA A 280 -9.64 -24.00 10.58
N VAL A 281 -10.46 -24.97 11.00
CA VAL A 281 -11.32 -25.78 10.11
C VAL A 281 -12.31 -24.89 9.37
N ASP A 282 -13.01 -23.99 10.07
CA ASP A 282 -13.94 -23.04 9.44
C ASP A 282 -13.25 -22.17 8.38
N VAL A 283 -12.05 -21.68 8.69
CA VAL A 283 -11.27 -20.87 7.76
C VAL A 283 -10.81 -21.68 6.55
N PHE A 284 -10.36 -22.93 6.73
CA PHE A 284 -10.00 -23.81 5.62
C PHE A 284 -11.23 -24.18 4.77
N ASN A 285 -12.41 -24.38 5.37
CA ASN A 285 -13.64 -24.62 4.61
C ASN A 285 -13.94 -23.41 3.70
N ARG A 286 -13.90 -22.19 4.22
CA ARG A 286 -14.05 -20.98 3.43
C ARG A 286 -12.98 -20.83 2.34
N MET A 287 -11.76 -21.27 2.58
CA MET A 287 -10.70 -21.28 1.58
C MET A 287 -11.08 -22.16 0.37
N PHE A 288 -11.67 -23.31 0.61
CA PHE A 288 -12.11 -24.22 -0.47
C PHE A 288 -13.30 -23.68 -1.29
N GLU A 289 -14.09 -22.77 -0.73
CA GLU A 289 -15.18 -22.06 -1.43
C GLU A 289 -14.68 -20.99 -2.40
N VAL A 290 -13.39 -20.60 -2.34
CA VAL A 290 -12.80 -19.60 -3.23
C VAL A 290 -12.24 -20.29 -4.47
N ASP A 291 -12.85 -20.04 -5.65
CA ASP A 291 -12.47 -20.67 -6.93
C ASP A 291 -11.09 -20.24 -7.43
N TYR A 292 -10.71 -18.97 -7.21
CA TYR A 292 -9.45 -18.43 -7.70
C TYR A 292 -8.29 -18.78 -6.76
N SER A 293 -7.18 -19.28 -7.32
CA SER A 293 -5.90 -19.42 -6.63
C SER A 293 -4.73 -18.96 -7.52
N ARG A 294 -3.75 -18.29 -6.92
CA ARG A 294 -2.47 -18.02 -7.61
C ARG A 294 -1.59 -19.26 -7.64
N GLU A 295 -0.64 -19.29 -8.58
CA GLU A 295 0.37 -20.34 -8.69
C GLU A 295 1.21 -20.57 -7.43
N GLU A 296 1.35 -19.53 -6.58
CA GLU A 296 2.07 -19.57 -5.30
C GLU A 296 1.28 -20.24 -4.17
N MET A 297 0.09 -20.76 -4.44
CA MET A 297 -0.65 -21.55 -3.46
C MET A 297 0.05 -22.90 -3.21
N PRO A 298 0.03 -23.41 -1.97
CA PRO A 298 0.42 -24.78 -1.69
C PRO A 298 -0.36 -25.78 -2.55
N SER A 299 0.23 -26.94 -2.77
CA SER A 299 -0.45 -28.00 -3.54
C SER A 299 -1.81 -28.38 -2.92
N LYS A 300 -2.74 -28.87 -3.73
CA LYS A 300 -4.01 -29.41 -3.22
C LYS A 300 -3.79 -30.46 -2.15
N ALA A 301 -2.77 -31.29 -2.32
CA ALA A 301 -2.36 -32.28 -1.33
C ALA A 301 -2.08 -31.65 0.05
N GLU A 302 -1.37 -30.52 0.08
CA GLU A 302 -1.04 -29.81 1.32
C GLU A 302 -2.27 -29.10 1.89
N GLN A 303 -3.11 -28.50 1.05
CA GLN A 303 -4.34 -27.83 1.49
C GLN A 303 -5.29 -28.81 2.20
N PHE A 304 -5.55 -29.98 1.59
CA PHE A 304 -6.39 -31.02 2.19
C PHE A 304 -5.74 -31.62 3.45
N LEU A 305 -4.44 -31.88 3.42
CA LEU A 305 -3.73 -32.43 4.58
C LEU A 305 -3.83 -31.50 5.80
N ASN A 306 -3.64 -30.19 5.61
CA ASN A 306 -3.73 -29.25 6.72
C ASN A 306 -5.15 -29.17 7.30
N ARG A 307 -6.20 -29.21 6.45
CA ARG A 307 -7.58 -29.28 6.94
C ARG A 307 -7.88 -30.60 7.64
N ALA A 308 -7.39 -31.72 7.11
CA ALA A 308 -7.54 -33.03 7.75
C ALA A 308 -6.96 -33.06 9.14
N ILE A 309 -5.73 -32.57 9.32
CA ILE A 309 -5.07 -32.54 10.62
C ILE A 309 -5.81 -31.58 11.58
N ALA A 310 -6.28 -30.43 11.10
CA ALA A 310 -7.08 -29.50 11.89
C ALA A 310 -8.38 -30.14 12.36
N ARG A 311 -9.15 -30.81 11.48
CA ARG A 311 -10.36 -31.58 11.81
C ARG A 311 -10.10 -32.66 12.83
N GLN A 312 -9.04 -33.44 12.64
CA GLN A 312 -8.66 -34.49 13.59
C GLN A 312 -8.39 -33.94 14.98
N LYS A 313 -7.68 -32.82 15.08
CA LYS A 313 -7.37 -32.13 16.34
C LYS A 313 -8.59 -31.48 16.97
N ALA A 314 -9.53 -31.01 16.15
CA ALA A 314 -10.81 -30.43 16.61
C ALA A 314 -11.83 -31.53 17.03
N GLY A 315 -11.55 -32.81 16.78
CA GLY A 315 -12.50 -33.90 17.03
C GLY A 315 -13.66 -33.94 16.02
N GLU A 316 -13.50 -33.32 14.85
CA GLU A 316 -14.53 -33.27 13.81
C GLU A 316 -14.47 -34.50 12.90
N SER A 317 -15.67 -34.98 12.50
CA SER A 317 -15.79 -36.01 11.45
C SER A 317 -15.35 -35.47 10.08
N GLY A 318 -14.97 -36.38 9.16
CA GLY A 318 -14.63 -35.98 7.79
C GLY A 318 -13.12 -35.75 7.53
N TYR A 319 -12.27 -35.80 8.55
CA TYR A 319 -10.82 -35.73 8.36
C TYR A 319 -10.27 -36.88 7.51
N VAL A 320 -10.90 -38.07 7.59
CA VAL A 320 -10.54 -39.27 6.75
C VAL A 320 -10.76 -38.97 5.27
N ASN A 321 -11.84 -38.27 4.91
CA ASN A 321 -12.08 -37.86 3.52
C ASN A 321 -11.04 -36.90 3.03
N ASP A 322 -10.69 -35.90 3.83
CA ASP A 322 -9.61 -34.96 3.48
C ASP A 322 -8.23 -35.66 3.36
N LEU A 323 -7.97 -36.69 4.18
CA LEU A 323 -6.76 -37.51 4.04
C LEU A 323 -6.75 -38.28 2.72
N LYS A 324 -7.90 -38.83 2.29
CA LYS A 324 -8.02 -39.53 0.98
C LYS A 324 -7.75 -38.54 -0.15
N GLU A 325 -8.40 -37.38 -0.15
CA GLU A 325 -8.16 -36.33 -1.14
C GLU A 325 -6.68 -35.90 -1.16
N ALA A 326 -6.08 -35.72 0.01
CA ALA A 326 -4.66 -35.35 0.11
C ALA A 326 -3.75 -36.45 -0.48
N ALA A 327 -4.03 -37.72 -0.23
CA ALA A 327 -3.27 -38.85 -0.74
C ALA A 327 -3.45 -39.00 -2.27
N GLU A 328 -4.65 -38.83 -2.81
CA GLU A 328 -4.95 -38.82 -4.24
C GLU A 328 -4.20 -37.70 -4.97
N HIS A 329 -4.00 -36.57 -4.31
CA HIS A 329 -3.20 -35.49 -4.82
C HIS A 329 -1.69 -35.62 -4.52
N GLY A 330 -1.23 -36.79 -4.03
CA GLY A 330 0.18 -37.14 -3.89
C GLY A 330 0.80 -36.91 -2.50
N SER A 331 0.00 -36.72 -1.44
CA SER A 331 0.52 -36.59 -0.08
C SER A 331 0.94 -37.94 0.52
N ALA A 332 2.23 -38.28 0.52
CA ALA A 332 2.75 -39.46 1.18
C ALA A 332 2.47 -39.47 2.70
N LYS A 333 2.39 -38.28 3.34
CA LYS A 333 2.04 -38.15 4.77
C LYS A 333 0.58 -38.57 5.00
N ALA A 334 -0.34 -38.12 4.13
CA ALA A 334 -1.77 -38.50 4.22
C ALA A 334 -1.96 -40.00 4.02
N ALA A 335 -1.28 -40.62 3.04
CA ALA A 335 -1.31 -42.05 2.81
C ALA A 335 -0.89 -42.84 4.07
N LYS A 336 0.22 -42.50 4.70
CA LYS A 336 0.66 -43.12 5.96
C LYS A 336 -0.33 -42.93 7.11
N MET A 337 -0.97 -41.76 7.19
CA MET A 337 -2.00 -41.53 8.20
C MET A 337 -3.25 -42.39 7.98
N LEU A 338 -3.63 -42.64 6.74
CA LEU A 338 -4.73 -43.56 6.40
C LEU A 338 -4.40 -44.99 6.76
N GLU A 339 -3.19 -45.47 6.47
CA GLU A 339 -2.73 -46.83 6.85
C GLU A 339 -2.77 -47.02 8.38
N ALA A 340 -2.48 -45.98 9.16
CA ALA A 340 -2.50 -46.05 10.61
C ALA A 340 -3.93 -46.05 11.24
N ILE A 341 -4.96 -45.74 10.44
CA ILE A 341 -6.39 -45.69 10.85
C ILE A 341 -7.14 -46.93 10.40
N ALA A 342 -6.64 -47.62 9.34
CA ALA A 342 -7.24 -48.83 8.78
C ALA A 342 -6.99 -50.04 9.70
#